data_639e7feb1bf4d0abed440700355613eb
#
_entry.id   639e7feb1bf4d0abed440700355613eb
#
_cell.length_a   1.000
_cell.length_b   1.000
_cell.length_c   1.000
_cell.angle_alpha   90.00
_cell.angle_beta   90.00
_cell.angle_gamma   90.00
#
_symmetry.space_group_name_H-M   'P 1'
#
loop_
_entity.id
_entity.type
_entity.pdbx_description
1 polymer ?
#
loop_
_entity_poly.entity_id
_entity_poly.type
_entity_poly.pdbx_seq_one_letter_code
_entity_poly.pdbx_strand_id
1 'polypeptide(L)'
;MEFKRHNDFSEIDPAAWNALVEQSIADTPFSRYEYLSEWWKTLGGGEWKNPQLILVSASDNGSLVGIAPLFLHEYDGQQALLLVGSIEISDYLDLIVREADLPRFLPALLDFLASSLPETWSALDWYNLPDASPTLPALKAEAERRGWNYHEEIYRPTPRIPLNGSFEEYLSRIEKKQRHEIRRKMRRAAESGRVRFYVVDKNADIEPELEAFFHLMVQEPNKALFLRDVMRDQMSRSIRAAHEYGYLWLGFLEVDGVKAAASLNFDYKNKLWGYNSGVSRDFMELSPGWVLLAHTIQWCCENGRYEFDFMRGDEEYKYRFGGVNRYVMRARAIR
;
A
#
# COMPACT_ATOMS: atom_id res chain seq x y z
N MET A 1 -22.52 -19.51 5.95
CA MET A 1 -21.38 -18.77 6.50
C MET A 1 -21.67 -18.44 7.95
N GLU A 2 -20.71 -18.66 8.82
CA GLU A 2 -20.78 -18.33 10.23
C GLU A 2 -19.86 -17.13 10.48
N PHE A 3 -20.41 -16.06 11.04
CA PHE A 3 -19.65 -14.83 11.34
C PHE A 3 -19.22 -14.82 12.79
N LYS A 4 -17.98 -14.38 13.02
CA LYS A 4 -17.42 -14.19 14.35
C LYS A 4 -16.72 -12.84 14.43
N ARG A 5 -17.02 -12.06 15.48
CA ARG A 5 -16.26 -10.87 15.86
C ARG A 5 -15.06 -11.28 16.70
N HIS A 6 -13.94 -10.62 16.48
CA HIS A 6 -12.70 -10.77 17.23
C HIS A 6 -12.35 -9.46 17.94
N ASN A 7 -11.76 -9.57 19.12
CA ASN A 7 -11.32 -8.44 19.91
C ASN A 7 -9.86 -8.06 19.66
N ASP A 8 -9.10 -8.99 19.06
CA ASP A 8 -7.69 -8.83 18.76
C ASP A 8 -7.31 -9.59 17.50
N PHE A 9 -6.29 -9.12 16.78
CA PHE A 9 -5.77 -9.80 15.60
C PHE A 9 -5.28 -11.22 15.89
N SER A 10 -4.69 -11.46 17.06
CA SER A 10 -4.16 -12.77 17.47
C SER A 10 -5.21 -13.88 17.60
N GLU A 11 -6.50 -13.54 17.57
CA GLU A 11 -7.58 -14.53 17.54
C GLU A 11 -7.78 -15.19 16.16
N ILE A 12 -7.11 -14.71 15.13
CA ILE A 12 -7.13 -15.31 13.77
C ILE A 12 -5.71 -15.78 13.43
N ASP A 13 -5.61 -17.02 12.98
CA ASP A 13 -4.32 -17.58 12.56
C ASP A 13 -3.71 -16.79 11.41
N PRO A 14 -2.48 -16.23 11.57
CA PRO A 14 -1.81 -15.44 10.53
C PRO A 14 -1.61 -16.19 9.21
N ALA A 15 -1.37 -17.50 9.26
CA ALA A 15 -1.18 -18.32 8.07
C ALA A 15 -2.49 -18.47 7.29
N ALA A 16 -3.61 -18.74 7.99
CA ALA A 16 -4.94 -18.81 7.37
C ALA A 16 -5.37 -17.45 6.80
N TRP A 17 -5.07 -16.35 7.51
CA TRP A 17 -5.30 -14.99 7.01
C TRP A 17 -4.58 -14.74 5.69
N ASN A 18 -3.25 -14.94 5.68
CA ASN A 18 -2.43 -14.69 4.50
C ASN A 18 -2.78 -15.63 3.33
N ALA A 19 -3.13 -16.88 3.60
CA ALA A 19 -3.62 -17.81 2.57
C ALA A 19 -4.94 -17.34 1.94
N LEU A 20 -5.82 -16.69 2.72
CA LEU A 20 -7.04 -16.07 2.18
C LEU A 20 -6.71 -14.80 1.39
N VAL A 21 -5.81 -13.94 1.89
CA VAL A 21 -5.35 -12.73 1.16
C VAL A 21 -4.89 -13.08 -0.25
N GLU A 22 -4.07 -14.12 -0.39
CA GLU A 22 -3.50 -14.55 -1.68
C GLU A 22 -4.52 -14.99 -2.72
N GLN A 23 -5.76 -15.27 -2.31
CA GLN A 23 -6.88 -15.67 -3.16
C GLN A 23 -7.99 -14.63 -3.22
N SER A 24 -7.82 -13.53 -2.50
CA SER A 24 -8.87 -12.51 -2.31
C SER A 24 -8.78 -11.38 -3.34
N ILE A 25 -9.84 -10.57 -3.37
CA ILE A 25 -9.85 -9.30 -4.13
C ILE A 25 -8.90 -8.26 -3.55
N ALA A 26 -8.43 -8.47 -2.31
CA ALA A 26 -7.52 -7.59 -1.57
C ALA A 26 -6.07 -8.11 -1.56
N ASP A 27 -5.63 -8.85 -2.60
CA ASP A 27 -4.28 -9.43 -2.67
C ASP A 27 -3.21 -8.35 -2.89
N THR A 28 -2.92 -7.61 -1.81
CA THR A 28 -1.94 -6.53 -1.74
C THR A 28 -1.06 -6.68 -0.49
N PRO A 29 0.14 -6.06 -0.45
CA PRO A 29 0.96 -6.08 0.76
C PRO A 29 0.28 -5.41 1.96
N PHE A 30 -0.69 -4.51 1.73
CA PHE A 30 -1.41 -3.80 2.78
C PHE A 30 -2.51 -4.62 3.46
N SER A 31 -2.95 -5.72 2.86
CA SER A 31 -3.98 -6.61 3.41
C SER A 31 -3.41 -7.78 4.19
N ARG A 32 -2.09 -7.95 4.18
CA ARG A 32 -1.42 -9.03 4.91
C ARG A 32 -1.58 -8.85 6.42
N TYR A 33 -1.64 -9.97 7.13
CA TYR A 33 -1.83 -10.01 8.58
C TYR A 33 -0.79 -9.16 9.32
N GLU A 34 0.49 -9.36 9.01
CA GLU A 34 1.60 -8.67 9.67
C GLU A 34 1.57 -7.15 9.43
N TYR A 35 1.12 -6.70 8.25
CA TYR A 35 0.98 -5.28 7.98
C TYR A 35 -0.18 -4.65 8.77
N LEU A 36 -1.37 -5.24 8.70
CA LEU A 36 -2.56 -4.68 9.37
C LEU A 36 -2.49 -4.79 10.89
N SER A 37 -1.90 -5.87 11.42
CA SER A 37 -1.71 -6.01 12.88
C SER A 37 -0.74 -4.98 13.43
N GLU A 38 0.37 -4.68 12.73
CA GLU A 38 1.29 -3.61 13.15
C GLU A 38 0.67 -2.22 12.99
N TRP A 39 -0.13 -2.01 11.93
CA TRP A 39 -0.90 -0.79 11.75
C TRP A 39 -1.86 -0.56 12.94
N TRP A 40 -2.56 -1.61 13.38
CA TRP A 40 -3.49 -1.52 14.51
C TRP A 40 -2.80 -1.17 15.83
N LYS A 41 -1.62 -1.73 16.09
CA LYS A 41 -0.84 -1.46 17.31
C LYS A 41 -0.44 0.01 17.46
N THR A 42 -0.26 0.72 16.36
CA THR A 42 0.13 2.12 16.35
C THR A 42 -1.00 3.06 15.94
N LEU A 43 -2.17 2.50 15.63
CA LEU A 43 -3.34 3.24 15.14
C LEU A 43 -3.00 4.12 13.93
N GLY A 44 -2.34 3.52 12.94
CA GLY A 44 -1.93 4.21 11.72
C GLY A 44 -0.82 5.24 11.94
N GLY A 45 0.09 5.00 12.88
CA GLY A 45 1.13 5.98 13.21
C GLY A 45 0.57 7.18 13.99
N GLY A 46 -0.48 6.96 14.80
CA GLY A 46 -1.13 7.98 15.61
C GLY A 46 -2.15 8.84 14.84
N GLU A 47 -2.59 8.39 13.68
CA GLU A 47 -3.67 9.03 12.92
C GLU A 47 -4.99 8.98 13.68
N TRP A 48 -5.28 7.85 14.32
CA TRP A 48 -6.52 7.62 15.05
C TRP A 48 -6.35 7.67 16.55
N LYS A 49 -7.38 8.16 17.25
CA LYS A 49 -7.41 8.23 18.73
C LYS A 49 -8.58 7.41 19.25
N ASN A 50 -8.27 6.38 20.03
CA ASN A 50 -9.26 5.50 20.68
C ASN A 50 -10.28 4.87 19.70
N PRO A 51 -9.88 4.38 18.51
CA PRO A 51 -10.79 3.65 17.64
C PRO A 51 -11.15 2.31 18.29
N GLN A 52 -12.33 1.78 17.97
CA GLN A 52 -12.76 0.48 18.44
C GLN A 52 -12.61 -0.56 17.35
N LEU A 53 -11.88 -1.64 17.60
CA LEU A 53 -11.71 -2.74 16.65
C LEU A 53 -13.05 -3.45 16.40
N ILE A 54 -13.39 -3.62 15.14
CA ILE A 54 -14.52 -4.40 14.66
C ILE A 54 -14.00 -5.42 13.64
N LEU A 55 -13.11 -6.29 14.09
CA LEU A 55 -12.54 -7.33 13.24
C LEU A 55 -13.53 -8.49 13.15
N VAL A 56 -14.00 -8.79 11.94
CA VAL A 56 -14.99 -9.82 11.68
C VAL A 56 -14.43 -10.86 10.70
N SER A 57 -14.53 -12.13 11.07
CA SER A 57 -14.27 -13.24 10.15
C SER A 57 -15.54 -13.98 9.79
N ALA A 58 -15.54 -14.62 8.62
CA ALA A 58 -16.57 -15.56 8.20
C ALA A 58 -15.94 -16.91 7.87
N SER A 59 -16.56 -17.98 8.34
CA SER A 59 -16.20 -19.34 8.00
C SER A 59 -17.34 -20.10 7.30
N ASP A 60 -16.97 -21.05 6.46
CA ASP A 60 -17.90 -21.99 5.82
C ASP A 60 -17.33 -23.40 5.98
N ASN A 61 -18.08 -24.30 6.64
CA ASN A 61 -17.62 -25.64 6.99
C ASN A 61 -16.26 -25.66 7.73
N GLY A 62 -16.03 -24.69 8.60
CA GLY A 62 -14.80 -24.55 9.40
C GLY A 62 -13.62 -23.91 8.66
N SER A 63 -13.76 -23.62 7.36
CA SER A 63 -12.72 -22.92 6.56
C SER A 63 -12.97 -21.41 6.55
N LEU A 64 -11.92 -20.62 6.74
CA LEU A 64 -11.97 -19.16 6.64
C LEU A 64 -12.26 -18.76 5.19
N VAL A 65 -13.34 -18.00 4.96
CA VAL A 65 -13.81 -17.60 3.62
C VAL A 65 -13.89 -16.08 3.44
N GLY A 66 -13.84 -15.31 4.53
CA GLY A 66 -13.87 -13.86 4.45
C GLY A 66 -13.42 -13.20 5.74
N ILE A 67 -12.81 -12.02 5.63
CA ILE A 67 -12.45 -11.14 6.74
C ILE A 67 -12.86 -9.73 6.37
N ALA A 68 -13.52 -9.05 7.31
CA ALA A 68 -13.75 -7.61 7.28
C ALA A 68 -12.91 -6.99 8.41
N PRO A 69 -11.72 -6.45 8.10
CA PRO A 69 -10.86 -5.79 9.06
C PRO A 69 -11.35 -4.35 9.25
N LEU A 70 -12.29 -4.15 10.15
CA LEU A 70 -12.94 -2.86 10.39
C LEU A 70 -12.56 -2.28 11.74
N PHE A 71 -12.74 -0.97 11.86
CA PHE A 71 -12.80 -0.27 13.14
C PHE A 71 -13.90 0.79 13.13
N LEU A 72 -14.45 1.06 14.31
CA LEU A 72 -15.45 2.08 14.53
C LEU A 72 -14.79 3.35 15.08
N HIS A 73 -15.10 4.48 14.49
CA HIS A 73 -14.66 5.79 14.97
C HIS A 73 -15.66 6.88 14.56
N GLU A 74 -15.73 7.95 15.34
CA GLU A 74 -16.44 9.15 14.90
C GLU A 74 -15.62 9.85 13.82
N TYR A 75 -16.17 9.87 12.60
CA TYR A 75 -15.51 10.43 11.44
C TYR A 75 -16.51 11.15 10.54
N ASP A 76 -16.17 12.38 10.13
CA ASP A 76 -17.01 13.21 9.25
C ASP A 76 -18.46 13.33 9.77
N GLY A 77 -18.61 13.51 11.10
CA GLY A 77 -19.90 13.66 11.78
C GLY A 77 -20.73 12.37 11.88
N GLN A 78 -20.16 11.20 11.62
CA GLN A 78 -20.83 9.90 11.67
C GLN A 78 -20.07 8.93 12.58
N GLN A 79 -20.80 7.99 13.19
CA GLN A 79 -20.19 6.80 13.76
C GLN A 79 -19.89 5.83 12.61
N ALA A 80 -18.69 5.91 12.05
CA ALA A 80 -18.32 5.24 10.82
C ALA A 80 -17.52 3.95 11.07
N LEU A 81 -17.86 2.90 10.33
CA LEU A 81 -17.02 1.71 10.19
C LEU A 81 -16.06 1.92 9.02
N LEU A 82 -14.77 2.03 9.34
CA LEU A 82 -13.68 2.18 8.38
C LEU A 82 -12.89 0.88 8.25
N LEU A 83 -12.20 0.69 7.13
CA LEU A 83 -11.26 -0.40 6.96
C LEU A 83 -9.98 -0.14 7.79
N VAL A 84 -9.48 -1.14 8.52
CA VAL A 84 -8.16 -1.07 9.16
C VAL A 84 -7.12 -0.85 8.06
N GLY A 85 -6.25 0.13 8.27
CA GLY A 85 -5.35 0.64 7.24
C GLY A 85 -5.72 2.05 6.76
N SER A 86 -7.00 2.48 6.94
CA SER A 86 -7.45 3.84 6.57
C SER A 86 -6.75 4.90 7.42
N ILE A 87 -6.31 6.01 6.85
CA ILE A 87 -6.53 6.53 5.49
C ILE A 87 -5.17 6.77 4.82
N GLU A 88 -4.17 7.24 5.63
CA GLU A 88 -2.97 7.90 5.10
C GLU A 88 -1.86 6.95 4.64
N ILE A 89 -1.63 5.85 5.34
CA ILE A 89 -0.40 5.05 5.14
C ILE A 89 -0.59 3.71 4.45
N SER A 90 -1.82 3.36 4.07
CA SER A 90 -2.10 2.17 3.27
C SER A 90 -2.76 2.59 1.96
N ASP A 91 -2.17 2.23 0.83
CA ASP A 91 -2.59 2.76 -0.46
C ASP A 91 -3.68 1.93 -1.16
N TYR A 92 -3.88 0.68 -0.72
CA TYR A 92 -4.92 -0.19 -1.27
C TYR A 92 -5.54 -1.01 -0.14
N LEU A 93 -6.85 -0.90 0.01
CA LEU A 93 -7.63 -1.61 1.02
C LEU A 93 -8.87 -2.22 0.40
N ASP A 94 -9.33 -3.33 0.93
CA ASP A 94 -10.60 -3.96 0.56
C ASP A 94 -11.02 -4.97 1.62
N LEU A 95 -12.20 -5.57 1.43
CA LEU A 95 -12.60 -6.78 2.14
C LEU A 95 -11.72 -7.96 1.70
N ILE A 96 -11.25 -8.76 2.64
CA ILE A 96 -10.42 -9.93 2.35
C ILE A 96 -11.36 -11.11 2.10
N VAL A 97 -11.76 -11.29 0.86
CA VAL A 97 -12.71 -12.32 0.42
C VAL A 97 -12.43 -12.69 -1.03
N ARG A 98 -12.66 -13.94 -1.43
CA ARG A 98 -12.56 -14.31 -2.84
C ARG A 98 -13.66 -13.63 -3.63
N GLU A 99 -13.39 -13.25 -4.86
CA GLU A 99 -14.38 -12.63 -5.74
C GLU A 99 -15.66 -13.46 -5.85
N ALA A 100 -15.54 -14.78 -6.00
CA ALA A 100 -16.67 -15.70 -6.08
C ALA A 100 -17.53 -15.77 -4.80
N ASP A 101 -16.94 -15.46 -3.64
CA ASP A 101 -17.64 -15.49 -2.35
C ASP A 101 -18.26 -14.13 -1.97
N LEU A 102 -17.79 -13.03 -2.57
CA LEU A 102 -18.23 -11.67 -2.26
C LEU A 102 -19.78 -11.50 -2.35
N PRO A 103 -20.49 -12.04 -3.35
CA PRO A 103 -21.96 -11.88 -3.44
C PRO A 103 -22.73 -12.51 -2.28
N ARG A 104 -22.16 -13.50 -1.59
CA ARG A 104 -22.75 -14.10 -0.39
C ARG A 104 -22.22 -13.46 0.88
N PHE A 105 -20.94 -13.07 0.88
CA PHE A 105 -20.25 -12.52 2.03
C PHE A 105 -20.75 -11.13 2.40
N LEU A 106 -20.80 -10.19 1.44
CA LEU A 106 -21.11 -8.79 1.73
C LEU A 106 -22.52 -8.60 2.32
N PRO A 107 -23.61 -9.14 1.73
CA PRO A 107 -24.93 -9.02 2.33
C PRO A 107 -25.00 -9.57 3.75
N ALA A 108 -24.42 -10.76 3.97
CA ALA A 108 -24.43 -11.42 5.27
C ALA A 108 -23.55 -10.67 6.31
N LEU A 109 -22.42 -10.10 5.88
CA LEU A 109 -21.62 -9.21 6.72
C LEU A 109 -22.43 -7.99 7.17
N LEU A 110 -23.13 -7.35 6.25
CA LEU A 110 -23.94 -6.15 6.57
C LEU A 110 -25.10 -6.48 7.53
N ASP A 111 -25.72 -7.66 7.38
CA ASP A 111 -26.74 -8.15 8.31
C ASP A 111 -26.13 -8.44 9.70
N PHE A 112 -24.96 -9.06 9.75
CA PHE A 112 -24.23 -9.31 11.00
C PHE A 112 -23.87 -8.00 11.71
N LEU A 113 -23.30 -7.02 10.98
CA LEU A 113 -22.95 -5.70 11.52
C LEU A 113 -24.17 -4.94 12.04
N ALA A 114 -25.32 -5.08 11.38
CA ALA A 114 -26.55 -4.40 11.77
C ALA A 114 -27.24 -5.03 12.99
N SER A 115 -27.13 -6.35 13.18
CA SER A 115 -27.88 -7.09 14.19
C SER A 115 -27.06 -7.55 15.39
N SER A 116 -25.75 -7.75 15.23
CA SER A 116 -24.91 -8.43 16.23
C SER A 116 -23.89 -7.52 16.89
N LEU A 117 -23.70 -6.29 16.38
CA LEU A 117 -22.85 -5.32 17.05
C LEU A 117 -23.64 -4.60 18.15
N PRO A 118 -23.11 -4.53 19.40
CA PRO A 118 -23.71 -3.70 20.44
C PRO A 118 -23.52 -2.19 20.20
N GLU A 119 -22.53 -1.85 19.38
CA GLU A 119 -22.19 -0.47 19.04
C GLU A 119 -23.14 0.11 17.98
N THR A 120 -23.57 1.34 18.20
CA THR A 120 -24.34 2.07 17.21
C THR A 120 -23.39 2.62 16.14
N TRP A 121 -23.58 2.23 14.90
CA TRP A 121 -22.89 2.79 13.76
C TRP A 121 -23.91 3.31 12.74
N SER A 122 -23.55 4.34 11.99
CA SER A 122 -24.45 5.02 11.06
C SER A 122 -23.91 5.04 9.62
N ALA A 123 -22.62 4.78 9.42
CA ALA A 123 -22.01 4.78 8.10
C ALA A 123 -20.96 3.71 7.94
N LEU A 124 -20.84 3.19 6.72
CA LEU A 124 -19.59 2.61 6.19
C LEU A 124 -18.86 3.72 5.45
N ASP A 125 -17.58 3.90 5.69
CA ASP A 125 -16.77 4.92 5.00
C ASP A 125 -15.42 4.31 4.62
N TRP A 126 -15.37 3.68 3.44
CA TRP A 126 -14.24 2.90 3.00
C TRP A 126 -13.37 3.65 2.01
N TYR A 127 -12.16 3.93 2.40
CA TYR A 127 -11.12 4.59 1.63
C TYR A 127 -10.19 3.59 0.96
N ASN A 128 -9.50 4.06 -0.08
CA ASN A 128 -8.44 3.35 -0.75
C ASN A 128 -8.87 2.06 -1.44
N LEU A 129 -10.17 1.92 -1.77
CA LEU A 129 -10.64 0.81 -2.60
C LEU A 129 -10.10 0.97 -4.03
N PRO A 130 -9.47 -0.06 -4.64
CA PRO A 130 -9.10 0.02 -6.05
C PRO A 130 -10.30 0.31 -6.95
N ASP A 131 -10.13 1.13 -7.98
CA ASP A 131 -11.20 1.49 -8.95
C ASP A 131 -11.81 0.28 -9.67
N ALA A 132 -11.08 -0.84 -9.74
CA ALA A 132 -11.57 -2.11 -10.29
C ALA A 132 -12.10 -3.07 -9.23
N SER A 133 -12.22 -2.66 -7.97
CA SER A 133 -12.72 -3.55 -6.91
C SER A 133 -14.17 -3.95 -7.14
N PRO A 134 -14.51 -5.24 -7.12
CA PRO A 134 -15.89 -5.70 -7.18
C PRO A 134 -16.70 -5.32 -5.94
N THR A 135 -16.06 -4.89 -4.85
CA THR A 135 -16.73 -4.37 -3.65
C THR A 135 -17.54 -3.11 -3.95
N LEU A 136 -17.06 -2.23 -4.85
CA LEU A 136 -17.74 -0.98 -5.19
C LEU A 136 -19.18 -1.22 -5.72
N PRO A 137 -19.38 -1.93 -6.83
CA PRO A 137 -20.72 -2.21 -7.33
C PRO A 137 -21.54 -3.09 -6.37
N ALA A 138 -20.93 -4.02 -5.65
CA ALA A 138 -21.62 -4.87 -4.69
C ALA A 138 -22.14 -4.05 -3.49
N LEU A 139 -21.33 -3.13 -2.94
CA LEU A 139 -21.74 -2.26 -1.83
C LEU A 139 -22.83 -1.28 -2.26
N LYS A 140 -22.72 -0.73 -3.49
CA LYS A 140 -23.78 0.13 -4.06
C LYS A 140 -25.11 -0.59 -4.12
N ALA A 141 -25.14 -1.79 -4.71
CA ALA A 141 -26.36 -2.58 -4.83
C ALA A 141 -26.98 -2.94 -3.47
N GLU A 142 -26.14 -3.28 -2.47
CA GLU A 142 -26.61 -3.57 -1.12
C GLU A 142 -27.11 -2.34 -0.38
N ALA A 143 -26.47 -1.18 -0.54
CA ALA A 143 -26.93 0.08 0.02
C ALA A 143 -28.32 0.46 -0.56
N GLU A 144 -28.48 0.41 -1.88
CA GLU A 144 -29.74 0.66 -2.57
C GLU A 144 -30.85 -0.29 -2.09
N ARG A 145 -30.57 -1.60 -1.99
CA ARG A 145 -31.49 -2.62 -1.49
C ARG A 145 -31.97 -2.35 -0.06
N ARG A 146 -31.09 -1.75 0.77
CA ARG A 146 -31.36 -1.43 2.18
C ARG A 146 -31.96 -0.03 2.37
N GLY A 147 -32.09 0.77 1.32
CA GLY A 147 -32.54 2.15 1.39
C GLY A 147 -31.52 3.10 2.02
N TRP A 148 -30.23 2.73 2.00
CA TRP A 148 -29.14 3.56 2.48
C TRP A 148 -28.69 4.55 1.41
N ASN A 149 -28.17 5.69 1.85
CA ASN A 149 -27.61 6.67 0.92
C ASN A 149 -26.18 6.27 0.55
N TYR A 150 -25.94 5.94 -0.74
CA TYR A 150 -24.63 5.57 -1.26
C TYR A 150 -23.99 6.72 -2.01
N HIS A 151 -22.70 6.95 -1.74
CA HIS A 151 -21.83 7.89 -2.45
C HIS A 151 -20.49 7.25 -2.77
N GLU A 152 -19.98 7.49 -3.97
CA GLU A 152 -18.67 7.01 -4.42
C GLU A 152 -17.94 8.15 -5.13
N GLU A 153 -16.65 8.30 -4.85
CA GLU A 153 -15.83 9.34 -5.46
C GLU A 153 -14.39 8.83 -5.69
N ILE A 154 -13.72 9.42 -6.67
CA ILE A 154 -12.27 9.22 -6.84
C ILE A 154 -11.57 9.88 -5.66
N TYR A 155 -10.84 9.08 -4.89
CA TYR A 155 -10.10 9.61 -3.75
C TYR A 155 -8.72 10.12 -4.19
N ARG A 156 -7.92 9.27 -4.86
CA ARG A 156 -6.57 9.63 -5.34
C ARG A 156 -6.21 8.87 -6.62
N PRO A 157 -5.39 9.48 -7.50
CA PRO A 157 -4.74 8.73 -8.58
C PRO A 157 -3.63 7.83 -8.03
N THR A 158 -3.43 6.70 -8.69
CA THR A 158 -2.39 5.71 -8.40
C THR A 158 -1.69 5.33 -9.72
N PRO A 159 -0.76 6.17 -10.19
CA PRO A 159 -0.06 5.90 -11.45
C PRO A 159 0.77 4.63 -11.38
N ARG A 160 0.74 3.82 -12.44
CA ARG A 160 1.53 2.60 -12.55
C ARG A 160 2.13 2.44 -13.93
N ILE A 161 3.25 1.72 -14.01
CA ILE A 161 3.94 1.40 -15.24
C ILE A 161 3.79 -0.09 -15.53
N PRO A 162 3.10 -0.49 -16.61
CA PRO A 162 3.14 -1.87 -17.08
C PRO A 162 4.55 -2.20 -17.60
N LEU A 163 5.14 -3.27 -17.10
CA LEU A 163 6.50 -3.70 -17.43
C LEU A 163 6.45 -5.06 -18.14
N ASN A 164 6.34 -5.03 -19.45
CA ASN A 164 6.39 -6.22 -20.28
C ASN A 164 7.66 -6.16 -21.13
N GLY A 165 8.60 -7.07 -20.87
CA GLY A 165 9.87 -7.18 -21.60
C GLY A 165 11.06 -6.47 -20.95
N SER A 166 12.05 -6.14 -21.75
CA SER A 166 13.30 -5.53 -21.30
C SER A 166 13.16 -4.05 -20.92
N PHE A 167 14.16 -3.53 -20.23
CA PHE A 167 14.23 -2.10 -19.90
C PHE A 167 14.26 -1.22 -21.16
N GLU A 168 14.90 -1.66 -22.25
CA GLU A 168 14.91 -0.93 -23.52
C GLU A 168 13.52 -0.91 -24.19
N GLU A 169 12.76 -1.99 -24.09
CA GLU A 169 11.36 -2.03 -24.54
C GLU A 169 10.47 -1.11 -23.71
N TYR A 170 10.67 -1.08 -22.39
CA TYR A 170 9.99 -0.09 -21.54
C TYR A 170 10.34 1.35 -21.99
N LEU A 171 11.63 1.67 -22.12
CA LEU A 171 12.05 3.00 -22.58
C LEU A 171 11.49 3.38 -23.95
N SER A 172 11.28 2.41 -24.84
CA SER A 172 10.71 2.66 -26.17
C SER A 172 9.27 3.17 -26.12
N ARG A 173 8.51 2.81 -25.07
CA ARG A 173 7.09 3.16 -24.90
C ARG A 173 6.85 4.53 -24.28
N ILE A 174 7.84 5.09 -23.59
CA ILE A 174 7.70 6.43 -22.99
C ILE A 174 8.06 7.53 -24.00
N GLU A 175 7.61 8.75 -23.71
CA GLU A 175 7.84 9.92 -24.53
C GLU A 175 9.35 10.10 -24.85
N LYS A 176 9.67 10.43 -26.11
CA LYS A 176 11.05 10.55 -26.60
C LYS A 176 11.92 11.46 -25.73
N LYS A 177 11.38 12.62 -25.29
CA LYS A 177 12.09 13.57 -24.44
C LYS A 177 12.46 12.95 -23.09
N GLN A 178 11.52 12.26 -22.47
CA GLN A 178 11.73 11.63 -21.16
C GLN A 178 12.69 10.45 -21.25
N ARG A 179 12.57 9.61 -22.29
CA ARG A 179 13.52 8.53 -22.59
C ARG A 179 14.95 9.04 -22.74
N HIS A 180 15.15 10.13 -23.48
CA HIS A 180 16.47 10.74 -23.63
C HIS A 180 17.01 11.27 -22.31
N GLU A 181 16.17 11.86 -21.48
CA GLU A 181 16.55 12.39 -20.18
C GLU A 181 16.95 11.28 -19.20
N ILE A 182 16.19 10.19 -19.15
CA ILE A 182 16.53 9.01 -18.35
C ILE A 182 17.90 8.45 -18.75
N ARG A 183 18.10 8.17 -20.05
CA ARG A 183 19.37 7.65 -20.55
C ARG A 183 20.53 8.61 -20.29
N ARG A 184 20.33 9.91 -20.47
CA ARG A 184 21.36 10.92 -20.22
C ARG A 184 21.81 10.94 -18.77
N LYS A 185 20.85 10.90 -17.84
CA LYS A 185 21.16 10.92 -16.38
C LYS A 185 21.82 9.62 -15.93
N MET A 186 21.32 8.46 -16.36
CA MET A 186 21.96 7.17 -16.05
C MET A 186 23.39 7.11 -16.60
N ARG A 187 23.61 7.53 -17.85
CA ARG A 187 24.95 7.57 -18.45
C ARG A 187 25.88 8.51 -17.68
N ARG A 188 25.44 9.73 -17.36
CA ARG A 188 26.23 10.70 -16.56
C ARG A 188 26.62 10.11 -15.21
N ALA A 189 25.70 9.43 -14.52
CA ALA A 189 25.97 8.77 -13.27
C ALA A 189 27.04 7.66 -13.44
N ALA A 190 26.89 6.82 -14.46
CA ALA A 190 27.82 5.75 -14.75
C ALA A 190 29.22 6.27 -15.14
N GLU A 191 29.31 7.27 -16.03
CA GLU A 191 30.57 7.89 -16.48
C GLU A 191 31.31 8.59 -15.35
N SER A 192 30.62 9.02 -14.29
CA SER A 192 31.26 9.62 -13.12
C SER A 192 32.16 8.64 -12.34
N GLY A 193 31.91 7.34 -12.45
CA GLY A 193 32.61 6.31 -11.67
C GLY A 193 32.35 6.36 -10.15
N ARG A 194 31.42 7.22 -9.71
CA ARG A 194 31.15 7.52 -8.30
C ARG A 194 29.91 6.82 -7.75
N VAL A 195 29.04 6.33 -8.65
CA VAL A 195 27.71 5.86 -8.30
C VAL A 195 27.66 4.34 -8.19
N ARG A 196 27.03 3.85 -7.13
CA ARG A 196 26.70 2.44 -6.92
C ARG A 196 25.21 2.29 -6.59
N PHE A 197 24.51 1.45 -7.33
CA PHE A 197 23.17 1.00 -6.98
C PHE A 197 23.22 -0.38 -6.33
N TYR A 198 22.42 -0.58 -5.27
CA TYR A 198 22.21 -1.90 -4.68
C TYR A 198 20.83 -2.02 -4.05
N VAL A 199 20.35 -3.25 -3.91
CA VAL A 199 19.18 -3.64 -3.14
C VAL A 199 19.65 -4.34 -1.89
N VAL A 200 19.04 -4.02 -0.75
CA VAL A 200 19.38 -4.64 0.55
C VAL A 200 19.10 -6.14 0.48
N ASP A 201 20.08 -6.95 0.86
CA ASP A 201 19.93 -8.39 0.88
C ASP A 201 18.91 -8.82 1.95
N LYS A 202 18.12 -9.84 1.62
CA LYS A 202 17.08 -10.37 2.52
C LYS A 202 17.62 -10.94 3.85
N ASN A 203 18.90 -11.25 3.93
CA ASN A 203 19.55 -11.75 5.14
C ASN A 203 20.38 -10.67 5.85
N ALA A 204 20.39 -9.42 5.34
CA ALA A 204 21.12 -8.33 5.95
C ALA A 204 20.51 -7.95 7.30
N ASP A 205 21.31 -7.38 8.19
CA ASP A 205 20.79 -6.61 9.32
C ASP A 205 20.09 -5.37 8.75
N ILE A 206 18.78 -5.30 8.93
CA ILE A 206 17.96 -4.22 8.38
C ILE A 206 18.11 -2.90 9.12
N GLU A 207 18.54 -2.92 10.39
CA GLU A 207 18.53 -1.71 11.24
C GLU A 207 19.40 -0.57 10.72
N PRO A 208 20.66 -0.79 10.29
CA PRO A 208 21.47 0.30 9.71
C PRO A 208 20.87 0.86 8.41
N GLU A 209 20.22 0.02 7.61
CA GLU A 209 19.60 0.42 6.35
C GLU A 209 18.32 1.21 6.58
N LEU A 210 17.55 0.82 7.59
CA LEU A 210 16.35 1.50 8.04
C LEU A 210 16.66 2.91 8.54
N GLU A 211 17.70 3.06 9.39
CA GLU A 211 18.16 4.36 9.87
C GLU A 211 18.63 5.27 8.72
N ALA A 212 19.38 4.70 7.77
CA ALA A 212 19.83 5.43 6.59
C ALA A 212 18.66 5.88 5.70
N PHE A 213 17.65 5.04 5.53
CA PHE A 213 16.43 5.40 4.81
C PHE A 213 15.72 6.58 5.46
N PHE A 214 15.49 6.54 6.77
CA PHE A 214 14.84 7.65 7.48
C PHE A 214 15.67 8.93 7.43
N HIS A 215 16.99 8.82 7.55
CA HIS A 215 17.88 9.97 7.40
C HIS A 215 17.71 10.67 6.05
N LEU A 216 17.60 9.89 4.96
CA LEU A 216 17.36 10.43 3.63
C LEU A 216 15.93 10.97 3.47
N MET A 217 14.94 10.29 4.05
CA MET A 217 13.53 10.68 3.95
C MET A 217 13.28 12.07 4.55
N VAL A 218 13.86 12.38 5.71
CA VAL A 218 13.67 13.66 6.40
C VAL A 218 14.40 14.85 5.74
N GLN A 219 15.20 14.63 4.69
CA GLN A 219 15.77 15.71 3.90
C GLN A 219 14.69 16.52 3.16
N GLU A 220 13.51 15.93 2.96
CA GLU A 220 12.35 16.61 2.40
C GLU A 220 11.47 17.14 3.54
N PRO A 221 11.19 18.48 3.62
CA PRO A 221 10.53 19.09 4.78
C PRO A 221 9.15 18.52 5.11
N ASN A 222 8.33 18.20 4.09
CA ASN A 222 7.00 17.63 4.33
C ASN A 222 7.09 16.22 4.92
N LYS A 223 8.07 15.44 4.47
CA LYS A 223 8.33 14.10 5.01
C LYS A 223 8.91 14.15 6.44
N ALA A 224 9.71 15.17 6.75
CA ALA A 224 10.18 15.41 8.12
C ALA A 224 9.02 15.72 9.08
N LEU A 225 8.03 16.50 8.64
CA LEU A 225 6.82 16.78 9.42
C LEU A 225 5.92 15.53 9.55
N PHE A 226 5.88 14.70 8.53
CA PHE A 226 5.12 13.46 8.54
C PHE A 226 5.74 12.40 9.45
N LEU A 227 7.08 12.28 9.46
CA LEU A 227 7.82 11.25 10.20
C LEU A 227 8.00 11.61 11.67
N ARG A 228 6.90 11.86 12.40
CA ARG A 228 6.91 12.01 13.86
C ARG A 228 7.16 10.67 14.53
N ASP A 229 7.51 10.66 15.80
CA ASP A 229 7.93 9.45 16.54
C ASP A 229 7.00 8.24 16.35
N VAL A 230 5.68 8.44 16.50
CA VAL A 230 4.69 7.36 16.33
C VAL A 230 4.62 6.88 14.88
N MET A 231 4.73 7.78 13.91
CA MET A 231 4.75 7.42 12.48
C MET A 231 6.06 6.72 12.11
N ARG A 232 7.17 7.15 12.68
CA ARG A 232 8.45 6.46 12.52
C ARG A 232 8.41 5.04 13.09
N ASP A 233 7.80 4.85 14.26
CA ASP A 233 7.59 3.52 14.86
C ASP A 233 6.72 2.65 13.93
N GLN A 234 5.60 3.17 13.44
CA GLN A 234 4.73 2.48 12.48
C GLN A 234 5.50 2.04 11.23
N MET A 235 6.21 2.96 10.58
CA MET A 235 6.99 2.64 9.38
C MET A 235 8.09 1.60 9.67
N SER A 236 8.77 1.74 10.80
CA SER A 236 9.80 0.78 11.23
C SER A 236 9.23 -0.62 11.41
N ARG A 237 8.06 -0.75 12.07
CA ARG A 237 7.35 -2.03 12.25
C ARG A 237 6.95 -2.65 10.91
N SER A 238 6.36 -1.85 10.01
CA SER A 238 5.97 -2.32 8.68
C SER A 238 7.17 -2.77 7.84
N ILE A 239 8.30 -2.06 7.90
CA ILE A 239 9.53 -2.41 7.18
C ILE A 239 10.14 -3.71 7.74
N ARG A 240 10.22 -3.85 9.07
CA ARG A 240 10.72 -5.07 9.71
C ARG A 240 9.84 -6.28 9.37
N ALA A 241 8.53 -6.12 9.44
CA ALA A 241 7.58 -7.16 9.05
C ALA A 241 7.77 -7.55 7.57
N ALA A 242 7.84 -6.58 6.66
CA ALA A 242 8.07 -6.86 5.25
C ALA A 242 9.41 -7.56 5.00
N HIS A 243 10.45 -7.22 5.76
CA HIS A 243 11.76 -7.89 5.70
C HIS A 243 11.69 -9.33 6.21
N GLU A 244 11.09 -9.55 7.37
CA GLU A 244 10.91 -10.87 7.98
C GLU A 244 10.11 -11.83 7.08
N TYR A 245 9.04 -11.31 6.46
CA TYR A 245 8.16 -12.09 5.56
C TYR A 245 8.63 -12.11 4.10
N GLY A 246 9.79 -11.50 3.80
CA GLY A 246 10.49 -11.65 2.53
C GLY A 246 9.89 -10.88 1.35
N TYR A 247 9.11 -9.81 1.59
CA TYR A 247 8.58 -8.95 0.53
C TYR A 247 9.05 -7.48 0.61
N LEU A 248 10.05 -7.18 1.47
CA LEU A 248 10.71 -5.89 1.45
C LEU A 248 11.62 -5.74 0.23
N TRP A 249 11.52 -4.63 -0.45
CA TRP A 249 12.50 -4.17 -1.43
C TRP A 249 12.99 -2.77 -1.04
N LEU A 250 14.18 -2.68 -0.49
CA LEU A 250 14.82 -1.43 -0.11
C LEU A 250 16.08 -1.24 -0.95
N GLY A 251 16.04 -0.25 -1.85
CA GLY A 251 17.14 0.05 -2.75
C GLY A 251 17.83 1.37 -2.41
N PHE A 252 19.14 1.41 -2.60
CA PHE A 252 19.95 2.60 -2.40
C PHE A 252 20.77 2.95 -3.64
N LEU A 253 20.99 4.25 -3.82
CA LEU A 253 22.01 4.81 -4.68
C LEU A 253 23.05 5.49 -3.80
N GLU A 254 24.30 5.05 -3.89
CA GLU A 254 25.45 5.69 -3.25
C GLU A 254 26.20 6.56 -4.26
N VAL A 255 26.79 7.64 -3.76
CA VAL A 255 27.76 8.48 -4.45
C VAL A 255 28.97 8.59 -3.57
N ASP A 256 30.15 8.19 -4.08
CA ASP A 256 31.42 8.14 -3.32
C ASP A 256 31.31 7.35 -2.00
N GLY A 257 30.51 6.28 -1.97
CA GLY A 257 30.27 5.47 -0.79
C GLY A 257 29.28 6.06 0.23
N VAL A 258 28.67 7.23 -0.06
CA VAL A 258 27.65 7.85 0.78
C VAL A 258 26.28 7.59 0.18
N LYS A 259 25.32 7.15 0.98
CA LYS A 259 23.93 6.93 0.53
C LYS A 259 23.29 8.26 0.13
N ALA A 260 23.02 8.42 -1.16
CA ALA A 260 22.50 9.66 -1.77
C ALA A 260 21.00 9.60 -2.07
N ALA A 261 20.45 8.41 -2.26
CA ALA A 261 19.00 8.22 -2.42
C ALA A 261 18.59 6.83 -1.94
N ALA A 262 17.37 6.73 -1.45
CA ALA A 262 16.74 5.47 -1.03
C ALA A 262 15.33 5.36 -1.62
N SER A 263 14.94 4.12 -1.97
CA SER A 263 13.58 3.77 -2.40
C SER A 263 13.10 2.58 -1.59
N LEU A 264 12.04 2.79 -0.84
CA LEU A 264 11.33 1.78 -0.06
C LEU A 264 10.15 1.28 -0.87
N ASN A 265 10.14 -0.01 -1.14
CA ASN A 265 9.09 -0.66 -1.92
C ASN A 265 8.73 -2.01 -1.29
N PHE A 266 7.58 -2.55 -1.70
CA PHE A 266 7.22 -3.95 -1.43
C PHE A 266 7.29 -4.74 -2.74
N ASP A 267 8.00 -5.86 -2.73
CA ASP A 267 8.10 -6.80 -3.85
C ASP A 267 7.12 -7.95 -3.61
N TYR A 268 5.91 -7.80 -4.13
CA TYR A 268 4.81 -8.71 -3.83
C TYR A 268 4.05 -9.09 -5.10
N LYS A 269 3.84 -10.41 -5.31
CA LYS A 269 3.10 -10.96 -6.46
C LYS A 269 3.61 -10.48 -7.82
N ASN A 270 4.95 -10.53 -8.00
CA ASN A 270 5.64 -10.10 -9.22
C ASN A 270 5.35 -8.66 -9.63
N LYS A 271 5.04 -7.82 -8.68
CA LYS A 271 4.80 -6.40 -8.81
C LYS A 271 5.62 -5.66 -7.75
N LEU A 272 6.25 -4.56 -8.14
CA LEU A 272 6.94 -3.70 -7.19
C LEU A 272 6.04 -2.51 -6.83
N TRP A 273 5.76 -2.37 -5.54
CA TRP A 273 4.89 -1.35 -4.97
C TRP A 273 5.75 -0.24 -4.34
N GLY A 274 5.79 0.94 -4.98
CA GLY A 274 6.63 2.06 -4.60
C GLY A 274 6.08 2.84 -3.41
N TYR A 275 6.54 2.50 -2.20
CA TYR A 275 5.91 3.01 -0.98
C TYR A 275 6.43 4.38 -0.55
N ASN A 276 7.75 4.56 -0.46
CA ASN A 276 8.32 5.86 -0.10
C ASN A 276 9.78 5.99 -0.58
N SER A 277 10.34 7.19 -0.51
CA SER A 277 11.71 7.47 -0.94
C SER A 277 12.33 8.58 -0.14
N GLY A 278 13.66 8.63 -0.13
CA GLY A 278 14.44 9.73 0.41
C GLY A 278 15.58 10.10 -0.54
N VAL A 279 15.95 11.38 -0.58
CA VAL A 279 17.00 11.87 -1.47
C VAL A 279 17.84 12.93 -0.74
N SER A 280 19.17 12.75 -0.73
CA SER A 280 20.11 13.74 -0.23
C SER A 280 20.17 14.96 -1.16
N ARG A 281 20.30 16.12 -0.57
CA ARG A 281 20.48 17.39 -1.30
C ARG A 281 21.93 17.63 -1.74
N ASP A 282 22.89 16.86 -1.22
CA ASP A 282 24.32 17.09 -1.44
C ASP A 282 24.82 16.64 -2.83
N PHE A 283 24.07 15.77 -3.51
CA PHE A 283 24.48 15.14 -4.79
C PHE A 283 23.54 15.46 -5.95
N MET A 284 22.83 16.56 -5.92
CA MET A 284 21.79 16.93 -6.90
C MET A 284 22.32 17.04 -8.33
N GLU A 285 23.61 17.31 -8.51
CA GLU A 285 24.27 17.34 -9.82
C GLU A 285 24.20 15.98 -10.54
N LEU A 286 24.16 14.86 -9.81
CA LEU A 286 24.00 13.51 -10.36
C LEU A 286 22.55 13.06 -10.42
N SER A 287 21.60 13.87 -9.93
CA SER A 287 20.15 13.55 -9.90
C SER A 287 19.83 12.20 -9.24
N PRO A 288 20.29 11.94 -7.99
CA PRO A 288 20.30 10.59 -7.41
C PRO A 288 18.92 9.94 -7.33
N GLY A 289 17.86 10.67 -6.98
CA GLY A 289 16.50 10.13 -6.95
C GLY A 289 15.99 9.69 -8.32
N TRP A 290 16.32 10.44 -9.37
CA TRP A 290 15.96 10.08 -10.74
C TRP A 290 16.70 8.83 -11.24
N VAL A 291 18.01 8.77 -10.95
CA VAL A 291 18.86 7.64 -11.33
C VAL A 291 18.45 6.38 -10.55
N LEU A 292 18.17 6.51 -9.24
CA LEU A 292 17.67 5.41 -8.43
C LEU A 292 16.35 4.85 -9.00
N LEU A 293 15.38 5.71 -9.32
CA LEU A 293 14.11 5.25 -9.89
C LEU A 293 14.31 4.55 -11.24
N ALA A 294 15.22 5.05 -12.09
CA ALA A 294 15.54 4.39 -13.35
C ALA A 294 16.15 2.99 -13.12
N HIS A 295 17.06 2.83 -12.18
CA HIS A 295 17.61 1.53 -11.77
C HIS A 295 16.56 0.62 -11.15
N THR A 296 15.64 1.16 -10.34
CA THR A 296 14.51 0.40 -9.78
C THR A 296 13.63 -0.22 -10.86
N ILE A 297 13.27 0.59 -11.89
CA ILE A 297 12.46 0.10 -13.02
C ILE A 297 13.27 -0.90 -13.87
N GLN A 298 14.54 -0.65 -14.10
CA GLN A 298 15.43 -1.59 -14.77
C GLN A 298 15.49 -2.93 -14.02
N TRP A 299 15.66 -2.87 -12.70
CA TRP A 299 15.64 -4.06 -11.84
C TRP A 299 14.32 -4.83 -11.96
N CYS A 300 13.18 -4.13 -12.00
CA CYS A 300 11.87 -4.76 -12.22
C CYS A 300 11.83 -5.56 -13.53
N CYS A 301 12.30 -4.96 -14.63
CA CYS A 301 12.35 -5.63 -15.93
C CYS A 301 13.28 -6.87 -15.90
N GLU A 302 14.47 -6.74 -15.31
CA GLU A 302 15.48 -7.81 -15.23
C GLU A 302 15.04 -8.96 -14.32
N ASN A 303 14.16 -8.70 -13.34
CA ASN A 303 13.66 -9.68 -12.38
C ASN A 303 12.21 -10.12 -12.66
N GLY A 304 11.68 -9.83 -13.86
CA GLY A 304 10.39 -10.34 -14.31
C GLY A 304 9.17 -9.76 -13.58
N ARG A 305 9.28 -8.54 -13.03
CA ARG A 305 8.12 -7.83 -12.48
C ARG A 305 7.31 -7.27 -13.64
N TYR A 306 5.99 -7.53 -13.64
CA TYR A 306 5.11 -7.09 -14.73
C TYR A 306 4.61 -5.66 -14.56
N GLU A 307 4.77 -5.07 -13.36
CA GLU A 307 4.29 -3.73 -13.04
C GLU A 307 5.15 -3.06 -11.97
N PHE A 308 5.39 -1.77 -12.12
CA PHE A 308 5.82 -0.88 -11.05
C PHE A 308 4.67 0.07 -10.71
N ASP A 309 4.19 0.01 -9.49
CA ASP A 309 3.10 0.85 -8.99
C ASP A 309 3.67 1.99 -8.16
N PHE A 310 3.44 3.22 -8.59
CA PHE A 310 3.89 4.42 -7.87
C PHE A 310 3.07 4.74 -6.64
N MET A 311 2.02 3.98 -6.39
CA MET A 311 1.08 4.22 -5.32
C MET A 311 0.37 5.58 -5.46
N ARG A 312 -0.35 6.01 -4.41
CA ARG A 312 -1.10 7.26 -4.45
C ARG A 312 -0.25 8.48 -4.74
N GLY A 313 -0.86 9.46 -5.39
CA GLY A 313 -0.29 10.77 -5.69
C GLY A 313 -0.11 11.02 -7.19
N ASP A 314 -0.15 12.29 -7.57
CA ASP A 314 -0.12 12.79 -8.93
C ASP A 314 1.15 13.58 -9.26
N GLU A 315 2.26 13.27 -8.57
CA GLU A 315 3.51 13.95 -8.79
C GLU A 315 4.02 13.77 -10.21
N GLU A 316 4.41 14.85 -10.84
CA GLU A 316 4.75 14.93 -12.26
C GLU A 316 5.82 13.92 -12.70
N TYR A 317 6.77 13.58 -11.80
CA TYR A 317 7.84 12.63 -12.15
C TYR A 317 7.29 11.23 -12.46
N LYS A 318 6.19 10.80 -11.84
CA LYS A 318 5.55 9.51 -12.09
C LYS A 318 5.14 9.39 -13.58
N TYR A 319 4.56 10.44 -14.12
CA TYR A 319 4.14 10.51 -15.53
C TYR A 319 5.32 10.65 -16.49
N ARG A 320 6.38 11.35 -16.08
CA ARG A 320 7.62 11.42 -16.85
C ARG A 320 8.29 10.05 -17.03
N PHE A 321 8.09 9.14 -16.10
CA PHE A 321 8.50 7.74 -16.19
C PHE A 321 7.44 6.84 -16.86
N GLY A 322 6.39 7.40 -17.43
CA GLY A 322 5.38 6.67 -18.19
C GLY A 322 4.25 6.09 -17.33
N GLY A 323 4.03 6.64 -16.15
CA GLY A 323 2.91 6.27 -15.28
C GLY A 323 1.56 6.49 -15.97
N VAL A 324 0.69 5.48 -15.90
CA VAL A 324 -0.69 5.52 -16.38
C VAL A 324 -1.61 5.45 -15.17
N ASN A 325 -2.57 6.37 -15.09
CA ASN A 325 -3.48 6.45 -13.96
C ASN A 325 -4.40 5.23 -13.83
N ARG A 326 -4.49 4.75 -12.62
CA ARG A 326 -5.61 4.07 -12.00
C ARG A 326 -5.99 4.91 -10.79
N TYR A 327 -7.02 4.49 -10.09
CA TYR A 327 -7.52 5.30 -8.98
C TYR A 327 -7.80 4.42 -7.76
N VAL A 328 -7.70 5.02 -6.59
CA VAL A 328 -8.39 4.52 -5.41
C VAL A 328 -9.61 5.38 -5.13
N MET A 329 -10.66 4.70 -4.70
CA MET A 329 -12.00 5.25 -4.49
C MET A 329 -12.28 5.39 -3.00
N ARG A 330 -13.15 6.34 -2.67
CA ARG A 330 -13.89 6.37 -1.42
C ARG A 330 -15.31 5.93 -1.69
N ALA A 331 -15.79 4.94 -0.95
CA ALA A 331 -17.19 4.50 -0.99
C ALA A 331 -17.85 4.69 0.37
N ARG A 332 -18.98 5.36 0.38
CA ARG A 332 -19.74 5.70 1.58
C ARG A 332 -21.16 5.14 1.49
N ALA A 333 -21.61 4.46 2.53
CA ALA A 333 -22.98 4.00 2.66
C ALA A 333 -23.54 4.46 4.02
N ILE A 334 -24.50 5.35 4.03
CA ILE A 334 -25.09 5.96 5.24
C ILE A 334 -26.47 5.35 5.45
N ARG A 335 -26.70 4.83 6.67
CA ARG A 335 -27.96 4.20 7.09
C ARG A 335 -29.05 5.22 7.35
#